data_c4a2fb3e38ae851a79e61c0a34ce51bc
#
_entry.id   c4a2fb3e38ae851a79e61c0a34ce51bc
#
_cell.length_a   1.000
_cell.length_b   1.000
_cell.length_c   1.000
_cell.angle_alpha   90.00
_cell.angle_beta   90.00
_cell.angle_gamma   90.00
#
_symmetry.space_group_name_H-M   'P 1'
#
loop_
_entity.id
_entity.type
_entity.pdbx_description
1 polymer ?
#
loop_
_entity_poly.entity_id
_entity_poly.type
_entity_poly.pdbx_seq_one_letter_code
_entity_poly.pdbx_strand_id
1 'polypeptide(L)'
;LAFASKTPGRTQSINLFSLGKHNTTDAVLADLPGYGYAAVPKESKLRWQRVMANYLRTRPNLRAVVMMTDPRLGLTELDEILLDVIRPRVEEGLKFLVLLTKSDKLTRTEGQKVLSITKLQSGGGEAMLFSALKKQGVDEVAQLLWHWAHLPAKGRPRPAGADTEATGPAALAGQDGGDEPGDHTPD
;
A
#
# COMPACT_ATOMS: atom_id res chain seq x y z
N LEU A 1 10.16 -12.12 4.77
CA LEU A 1 9.64 -12.12 6.14
C LEU A 1 10.23 -10.96 6.91
N ALA A 2 9.39 -10.08 7.46
CA ALA A 2 9.82 -9.00 8.34
C ALA A 2 10.22 -9.59 9.70
N PHE A 3 11.43 -9.28 10.16
CA PHE A 3 11.85 -9.68 11.49
C PHE A 3 11.33 -8.66 12.51
N ALA A 4 10.38 -9.10 13.35
CA ALA A 4 9.98 -8.31 14.50
C ALA A 4 11.14 -8.20 15.49
N SER A 5 11.53 -6.97 15.84
CA SER A 5 12.56 -6.71 16.85
C SER A 5 11.91 -6.30 18.18
N LYS A 6 12.46 -6.80 19.28
CA LYS A 6 12.10 -6.33 20.62
C LYS A 6 12.67 -4.93 20.92
N THR A 7 13.65 -4.46 20.12
CA THR A 7 14.23 -3.14 20.24
C THR A 7 13.54 -2.18 19.30
N PRO A 8 12.80 -1.19 19.78
CA PRO A 8 12.18 -0.17 18.96
C PRO A 8 13.22 0.68 18.20
N GLY A 9 12.85 1.21 17.02
CA GLY A 9 13.72 2.05 16.20
C GLY A 9 14.72 1.30 15.30
N ARG A 10 14.57 -0.02 15.14
CA ARG A 10 15.46 -0.83 14.29
C ARG A 10 15.22 -0.65 12.79
N THR A 11 14.00 -0.32 12.38
CA THR A 11 13.69 -0.06 10.97
C THR A 11 14.25 1.31 10.59
N GLN A 12 15.36 1.34 9.86
CA GLN A 12 16.04 2.57 9.41
C GLN A 12 15.84 2.81 7.90
N SER A 13 15.24 1.87 7.19
CA SER A 13 14.96 1.92 5.76
C SER A 13 13.49 1.60 5.49
N ILE A 14 12.99 2.00 4.33
CA ILE A 14 11.68 1.62 3.86
C ILE A 14 11.76 0.19 3.34
N ASN A 15 11.00 -0.73 3.96
CA ASN A 15 10.92 -2.11 3.52
C ASN A 15 9.70 -2.29 2.61
N LEU A 16 9.87 -2.96 1.49
CA LEU A 16 8.79 -3.21 0.53
C LEU A 16 8.43 -4.70 0.53
N PHE A 17 7.14 -4.98 0.70
CA PHE A 17 6.59 -6.33 0.68
C PHE A 17 5.60 -6.47 -0.47
N SER A 18 5.81 -7.44 -1.34
CA SER A 18 4.86 -7.78 -2.39
C SER A 18 3.61 -8.42 -1.80
N LEU A 19 2.45 -7.93 -2.21
CA LEU A 19 1.15 -8.47 -1.86
C LEU A 19 0.48 -8.99 -3.13
N GLY A 20 -0.04 -10.21 -3.09
CA GLY A 20 -0.73 -10.81 -4.23
C GLY A 20 -1.23 -12.22 -3.92
N LYS A 21 -1.99 -12.78 -4.84
CA LYS A 21 -2.50 -14.16 -4.82
C LYS A 21 -1.93 -14.92 -6.01
N HIS A 22 -1.80 -16.23 -5.88
CA HIS A 22 -1.40 -17.11 -6.99
C HIS A 22 -0.09 -16.71 -7.69
N ASN A 23 0.94 -16.33 -6.91
CA ASN A 23 2.24 -15.86 -7.42
C ASN A 23 2.22 -14.56 -8.25
N THR A 24 1.13 -13.80 -8.20
CA THR A 24 1.08 -12.44 -8.76
C THR A 24 1.44 -11.40 -7.71
N THR A 25 1.99 -10.26 -8.15
CA THR A 25 2.17 -9.09 -7.29
C THR A 25 1.17 -8.03 -7.70
N ASP A 26 0.09 -7.90 -6.92
CA ASP A 26 -0.99 -6.97 -7.23
C ASP A 26 -0.76 -5.61 -6.56
N ALA A 27 -0.08 -5.61 -5.43
CA ALA A 27 0.22 -4.42 -4.66
C ALA A 27 1.54 -4.55 -3.89
N VAL A 28 2.01 -3.43 -3.34
CA VAL A 28 3.20 -3.39 -2.49
C VAL A 28 2.84 -2.70 -1.18
N LEU A 29 3.16 -3.35 -0.07
CA LEU A 29 3.12 -2.76 1.26
C LEU A 29 4.49 -2.17 1.57
N ALA A 30 4.54 -0.86 1.89
CA ALA A 30 5.73 -0.20 2.36
C ALA A 30 5.68 -0.08 3.89
N ASP A 31 6.58 -0.79 4.57
CA ASP A 31 6.81 -0.62 6.01
C ASP A 31 7.78 0.54 6.22
N LEU A 32 7.26 1.61 6.79
CA LEU A 32 8.02 2.82 7.06
C LEU A 32 8.53 2.77 8.51
N PRO A 33 9.77 3.22 8.75
CA PRO A 33 10.28 3.32 10.11
C PRO A 33 9.39 4.20 11.00
N GLY A 34 9.19 3.83 12.26
CA GLY A 34 8.39 4.60 13.20
C GLY A 34 9.01 5.98 13.51
N TYR A 35 8.20 7.03 13.43
CA TYR A 35 8.62 8.43 13.65
C TYR A 35 8.61 8.86 15.13
N GLY A 36 7.99 8.08 16.01
CA GLY A 36 7.76 8.44 17.43
C GLY A 36 8.83 7.94 18.41
N TYR A 37 9.93 7.34 17.95
CA TYR A 37 10.87 6.72 18.89
C TYR A 37 11.85 7.71 19.51
N ALA A 38 11.86 7.77 20.86
CA ALA A 38 12.62 8.76 21.64
C ALA A 38 14.14 8.54 21.66
N ALA A 39 14.61 7.33 21.39
CA ALA A 39 16.04 6.97 21.54
C ALA A 39 16.90 7.26 20.31
N VAL A 40 16.35 7.93 19.28
CA VAL A 40 17.09 8.28 18.07
C VAL A 40 17.61 9.71 18.18
N PRO A 41 18.87 9.98 17.81
CA PRO A 41 19.42 11.34 17.80
C PRO A 41 18.53 12.31 17.01
N LYS A 42 18.40 13.56 17.50
CA LYS A 42 17.51 14.58 16.93
C LYS A 42 17.76 14.81 15.45
N GLU A 43 19.01 14.82 15.01
CA GLU A 43 19.39 15.01 13.60
C GLU A 43 18.89 13.85 12.70
N SER A 44 19.05 12.61 13.17
CA SER A 44 18.57 11.43 12.48
C SER A 44 17.04 11.44 12.38
N LYS A 45 16.35 11.91 13.43
CA LYS A 45 14.89 12.06 13.45
C LYS A 45 14.41 13.09 12.43
N LEU A 46 15.06 14.26 12.34
CA LEU A 46 14.72 15.31 11.36
C LEU A 46 14.98 14.86 9.93
N ARG A 47 16.13 14.24 9.67
CA ARG A 47 16.45 13.67 8.35
C ARG A 47 15.38 12.67 7.92
N TRP A 48 14.99 11.84 8.85
CA TRP A 48 14.03 10.78 8.70
C TRP A 48 12.63 11.31 8.37
N GLN A 49 12.17 12.31 9.12
CA GLN A 49 10.91 13.00 8.87
C GLN A 49 10.87 13.62 7.47
N ARG A 50 11.97 14.22 7.00
CA ARG A 50 12.07 14.76 5.64
C ARG A 50 11.94 13.68 4.57
N VAL A 51 12.63 12.55 4.72
CA VAL A 51 12.59 11.43 3.77
C VAL A 51 11.17 10.86 3.70
N MET A 52 10.53 10.65 4.85
CA MET A 52 9.18 10.13 4.92
C MET A 52 8.15 11.12 4.36
N ALA A 53 8.22 12.38 4.75
CA ALA A 53 7.34 13.42 4.22
C ALA A 53 7.45 13.54 2.69
N ASN A 54 8.68 13.50 2.17
CA ASN A 54 8.91 13.50 0.73
C ASN A 54 8.30 12.25 0.06
N TYR A 55 8.55 11.06 0.62
CA TYR A 55 7.96 9.82 0.11
C TYR A 55 6.44 9.87 0.06
N LEU A 56 5.79 10.30 1.15
CA LEU A 56 4.35 10.39 1.25
C LEU A 56 3.75 11.45 0.32
N ARG A 57 4.45 12.56 0.10
CA ARG A 57 3.98 13.65 -0.80
C ARG A 57 4.14 13.31 -2.28
N THR A 58 5.27 12.69 -2.65
CA THR A 58 5.68 12.61 -4.06
C THR A 58 5.44 11.25 -4.71
N ARG A 59 5.23 10.18 -3.93
CA ARG A 59 5.06 8.84 -4.49
C ARG A 59 3.78 8.73 -5.32
N PRO A 60 3.87 8.60 -6.66
CA PRO A 60 2.68 8.65 -7.52
C PRO A 60 1.78 7.41 -7.38
N ASN A 61 2.38 6.28 -7.00
CA ASN A 61 1.66 5.00 -6.86
C ASN A 61 1.13 4.75 -5.44
N LEU A 62 1.22 5.74 -4.53
CA LEU A 62 0.70 5.61 -3.19
C LEU A 62 -0.83 5.61 -3.23
N ARG A 63 -1.45 4.53 -2.77
CA ARG A 63 -2.90 4.31 -2.77
C ARG A 63 -3.53 4.59 -1.44
N ALA A 64 -2.82 4.22 -0.38
CA ALA A 64 -3.31 4.34 0.99
C ALA A 64 -2.14 4.59 1.95
N VAL A 65 -2.45 5.22 3.07
CA VAL A 65 -1.57 5.35 4.22
C VAL A 65 -2.29 4.79 5.44
N VAL A 66 -1.59 3.96 6.21
CA VAL A 66 -2.06 3.46 7.51
C VAL A 66 -1.17 4.04 8.59
N MET A 67 -1.74 4.84 9.46
CA MET A 67 -1.10 5.37 10.65
C MET A 67 -1.47 4.50 11.85
N MET A 68 -0.46 3.98 12.55
CA MET A 68 -0.65 3.12 13.73
C MET A 68 -0.40 3.95 14.98
N THR A 69 -1.41 4.07 15.84
CA THR A 69 -1.29 4.81 17.11
C THR A 69 -1.82 3.99 18.29
N ASP A 70 -1.34 4.33 19.49
CA ASP A 70 -1.83 3.73 20.74
C ASP A 70 -2.99 4.60 21.26
N PRO A 71 -4.22 4.07 21.29
CA PRO A 71 -5.41 4.86 21.63
C PRO A 71 -5.39 5.45 23.04
N ARG A 72 -4.54 4.94 23.93
CA ARG A 72 -4.39 5.46 25.31
C ARG A 72 -3.66 6.78 25.35
N LEU A 73 -2.88 7.09 24.32
CA LEU A 73 -2.09 8.32 24.20
C LEU A 73 -2.81 9.42 23.40
N GLY A 74 -3.84 9.04 22.64
CA GLY A 74 -4.42 9.92 21.63
C GLY A 74 -3.48 10.14 20.45
N LEU A 75 -3.79 11.10 19.60
CA LEU A 75 -2.88 11.53 18.55
C LEU A 75 -1.76 12.37 19.17
N THR A 76 -0.53 12.01 18.88
CA THR A 76 0.66 12.76 19.32
C THR A 76 0.93 13.91 18.35
N GLU A 77 1.75 14.88 18.78
CA GLU A 77 2.22 15.99 17.91
C GLU A 77 2.82 15.46 16.57
N LEU A 78 3.51 14.32 16.61
CA LEU A 78 4.08 13.71 15.42
C LEU A 78 3.01 13.07 14.51
N ASP A 79 1.94 12.55 15.08
CA ASP A 79 0.77 12.07 14.33
C ASP A 79 0.07 13.24 13.63
N GLU A 80 -0.06 14.39 14.31
CA GLU A 80 -0.64 15.60 13.73
C GLU A 80 0.21 16.15 12.58
N ILE A 81 1.53 16.18 12.72
CA ILE A 81 2.45 16.54 11.64
C ILE A 81 2.29 15.59 10.44
N LEU A 82 2.14 14.29 10.68
CA LEU A 82 1.90 13.33 9.60
C LEU A 82 0.58 13.59 8.90
N LEU A 83 -0.48 13.86 9.67
CA LEU A 83 -1.79 14.23 9.11
C LEU A 83 -1.70 15.45 8.20
N ASP A 84 -1.00 16.50 8.63
CA ASP A 84 -0.80 17.70 7.82
C ASP A 84 -0.02 17.43 6.53
N VAL A 85 0.96 16.53 6.58
CA VAL A 85 1.73 16.11 5.39
C VAL A 85 0.86 15.41 4.35
N ILE A 86 -0.08 14.56 4.77
CA ILE A 86 -0.88 13.74 3.86
C ILE A 86 -2.22 14.37 3.49
N ARG A 87 -2.71 15.35 4.26
CA ARG A 87 -4.04 16.00 4.06
C ARG A 87 -4.31 16.38 2.63
N PRO A 88 -3.43 17.11 1.90
CA PRO A 88 -3.69 17.49 0.52
C PRO A 88 -3.95 16.28 -0.39
N ARG A 89 -3.24 15.19 -0.16
CA ARG A 89 -3.41 13.97 -0.93
C ARG A 89 -4.67 13.18 -0.56
N VAL A 90 -5.11 13.27 0.69
CA VAL A 90 -6.38 12.68 1.14
C VAL A 90 -7.54 13.40 0.45
N GLU A 91 -7.49 14.74 0.33
CA GLU A 91 -8.44 15.55 -0.41
C GLU A 91 -8.46 15.18 -1.91
N GLU A 92 -7.31 14.83 -2.48
CA GLU A 92 -7.18 14.31 -3.85
C GLU A 92 -7.64 12.85 -4.01
N GLY A 93 -7.94 12.15 -2.90
CA GLY A 93 -8.49 10.78 -2.90
C GLY A 93 -7.54 9.69 -2.45
N LEU A 94 -6.37 10.03 -1.88
CA LEU A 94 -5.54 9.08 -1.15
C LEU A 94 -6.35 8.49 0.00
N LYS A 95 -6.35 7.18 0.15
CA LYS A 95 -7.02 6.51 1.27
C LYS A 95 -6.18 6.62 2.54
N PHE A 96 -6.83 6.86 3.66
CA PHE A 96 -6.16 7.02 4.93
C PHE A 96 -6.89 6.27 6.05
N LEU A 97 -6.13 5.52 6.85
CA LEU A 97 -6.63 4.77 8.01
C LEU A 97 -5.79 5.10 9.24
N VAL A 98 -6.46 5.50 10.31
CA VAL A 98 -5.88 5.49 11.66
C VAL A 98 -6.21 4.15 12.33
N LEU A 99 -5.17 3.36 12.56
CA LEU A 99 -5.30 2.05 13.20
C LEU A 99 -4.99 2.19 14.69
N LEU A 100 -6.02 2.14 15.51
CA LEU A 100 -5.95 2.24 16.97
C LEU A 100 -5.51 0.90 17.55
N THR A 101 -4.19 0.75 17.72
CA THR A 101 -3.56 -0.51 18.15
C THR A 101 -3.79 -0.79 19.64
N LYS A 102 -3.53 -2.04 20.07
CA LYS A 102 -3.68 -2.45 21.48
C LYS A 102 -5.07 -2.18 22.06
N SER A 103 -6.11 -2.26 21.24
CA SER A 103 -7.50 -2.06 21.66
C SER A 103 -7.94 -3.02 22.78
N ASP A 104 -7.24 -4.14 22.96
CA ASP A 104 -7.42 -5.07 24.07
C ASP A 104 -7.11 -4.47 25.46
N LYS A 105 -6.51 -3.30 25.52
CA LYS A 105 -6.23 -2.54 26.74
C LYS A 105 -7.32 -1.55 27.11
N LEU A 106 -8.36 -1.45 26.30
CA LEU A 106 -9.49 -0.55 26.50
C LEU A 106 -10.75 -1.33 26.88
N THR A 107 -11.58 -0.72 27.68
CA THR A 107 -12.96 -1.16 27.81
C THR A 107 -13.75 -0.86 26.54
N ARG A 108 -14.91 -1.49 26.37
CA ARG A 108 -15.76 -1.25 25.20
C ARG A 108 -16.17 0.23 25.06
N THR A 109 -16.49 0.87 26.18
CA THR A 109 -16.90 2.30 26.20
C THR A 109 -15.74 3.22 25.82
N GLU A 110 -14.55 2.99 26.39
CA GLU A 110 -13.35 3.75 26.03
C GLU A 110 -13.01 3.57 24.55
N GLY A 111 -13.06 2.33 24.05
CA GLY A 111 -12.81 2.04 22.63
C GLY A 111 -13.74 2.81 21.70
N GLN A 112 -15.04 2.84 21.98
CA GLN A 112 -16.02 3.59 21.19
C GLN A 112 -15.77 5.11 21.26
N LYS A 113 -15.46 5.64 22.44
CA LYS A 113 -15.15 7.06 22.62
C LYS A 113 -13.92 7.46 21.82
N VAL A 114 -12.82 6.73 21.94
CA VAL A 114 -11.58 7.01 21.21
C VAL A 114 -11.79 6.90 19.71
N LEU A 115 -12.50 5.87 19.25
CA LEU A 115 -12.83 5.69 17.84
C LEU A 115 -13.57 6.89 17.25
N SER A 116 -14.58 7.40 17.98
CA SER A 116 -15.38 8.57 17.56
C SER A 116 -14.51 9.84 17.50
N ILE A 117 -13.67 10.08 18.50
CA ILE A 117 -12.76 11.23 18.53
C ILE A 117 -11.77 11.14 17.38
N THR A 118 -11.14 9.97 17.17
CA THR A 118 -10.14 9.78 16.11
C THR A 118 -10.74 10.00 14.73
N LYS A 119 -11.97 9.55 14.49
CA LYS A 119 -12.67 9.79 13.22
C LYS A 119 -12.85 11.28 12.93
N LEU A 120 -13.14 12.09 13.95
CA LEU A 120 -13.24 13.54 13.79
C LEU A 120 -11.89 14.19 13.51
N GLN A 121 -10.82 13.69 14.15
CA GLN A 121 -9.47 14.24 14.02
C GLN A 121 -8.76 13.79 12.73
N SER A 122 -9.17 12.67 12.12
CA SER A 122 -8.49 12.07 10.96
C SER A 122 -8.63 12.87 9.66
N GLY A 123 -9.43 13.93 9.63
CA GLY A 123 -9.54 14.81 8.45
C GLY A 123 -10.06 14.11 7.19
N GLY A 124 -11.04 13.21 7.34
CA GLY A 124 -11.64 12.45 6.23
C GLY A 124 -11.07 11.03 6.06
N GLY A 125 -10.17 10.62 6.94
CA GLY A 125 -9.69 9.24 7.01
C GLY A 125 -10.65 8.32 7.78
N GLU A 126 -10.44 7.02 7.64
CA GLU A 126 -11.10 6.01 8.45
C GLU A 126 -10.37 5.78 9.77
N ALA A 127 -11.05 5.25 10.78
CA ALA A 127 -10.43 4.82 12.03
C ALA A 127 -10.99 3.46 12.44
N MET A 128 -10.11 2.57 12.90
CA MET A 128 -10.47 1.21 13.31
C MET A 128 -9.74 0.80 14.59
N LEU A 129 -10.44 0.07 15.46
CA LEU A 129 -9.83 -0.59 16.62
C LEU A 129 -9.12 -1.87 16.19
N PHE A 130 -7.91 -2.08 16.72
CA PHE A 130 -7.08 -3.20 16.34
C PHE A 130 -6.31 -3.77 17.53
N SER A 131 -6.26 -5.09 17.64
CA SER A 131 -5.39 -5.80 18.57
C SER A 131 -4.71 -6.97 17.90
N ALA A 132 -3.41 -6.88 17.70
CA ALA A 132 -2.59 -7.99 17.21
C ALA A 132 -2.63 -9.17 18.20
N LEU A 133 -2.62 -8.88 19.51
CA LEU A 133 -2.62 -9.89 20.58
C LEU A 133 -3.92 -10.71 20.58
N LYS A 134 -5.07 -10.06 20.41
CA LYS A 134 -6.39 -10.69 20.41
C LYS A 134 -6.91 -10.99 19.01
N LYS A 135 -6.13 -10.67 17.97
CA LYS A 135 -6.51 -10.77 16.55
C LYS A 135 -7.81 -10.01 16.22
N GLN A 136 -8.12 -8.98 16.98
CA GLN A 136 -9.30 -8.14 16.76
C GLN A 136 -9.03 -7.16 15.63
N GLY A 137 -9.96 -7.03 14.68
CA GLY A 137 -9.87 -6.11 13.55
C GLY A 137 -8.91 -6.56 12.43
N VAL A 138 -8.31 -7.76 12.52
CA VAL A 138 -7.32 -8.23 11.52
C VAL A 138 -7.97 -8.45 10.17
N ASP A 139 -9.10 -9.16 10.13
CA ASP A 139 -9.78 -9.50 8.89
C ASP A 139 -10.38 -8.26 8.23
N GLU A 140 -10.97 -7.38 9.03
CA GLU A 140 -11.57 -6.12 8.57
C GLU A 140 -10.50 -5.20 7.97
N VAL A 141 -9.35 -5.05 8.61
CA VAL A 141 -8.23 -4.27 8.10
C VAL A 141 -7.68 -4.90 6.83
N ALA A 142 -7.49 -6.22 6.80
CA ALA A 142 -6.99 -6.93 5.62
C ALA A 142 -7.93 -6.75 4.42
N GLN A 143 -9.24 -6.88 4.62
CA GLN A 143 -10.24 -6.67 3.56
C GLN A 143 -10.26 -5.23 3.07
N LEU A 144 -10.17 -4.24 3.99
CA LEU A 144 -10.14 -2.83 3.64
C LEU A 144 -8.90 -2.49 2.80
N LEU A 145 -7.71 -2.93 3.24
CA LEU A 145 -6.46 -2.69 2.51
C LEU A 145 -6.45 -3.40 1.15
N TRP A 146 -6.96 -4.61 1.09
CA TRP A 146 -7.11 -5.35 -0.17
C TRP A 146 -8.04 -4.61 -1.14
N HIS A 147 -9.18 -4.14 -0.66
CA HIS A 147 -10.10 -3.34 -1.46
C HIS A 147 -9.42 -2.07 -1.99
N TRP A 148 -8.72 -1.32 -1.14
CA TRP A 148 -8.03 -0.10 -1.54
C TRP A 148 -6.90 -0.33 -2.56
N ALA A 149 -6.17 -1.44 -2.43
CA ALA A 149 -5.12 -1.81 -3.37
C ALA A 149 -5.67 -2.03 -4.79
N HIS A 150 -6.91 -2.51 -4.90
CA HIS A 150 -7.57 -2.84 -6.17
C HIS A 150 -8.54 -1.77 -6.68
N LEU A 151 -8.67 -0.64 -5.99
CA LEU A 151 -9.45 0.49 -6.53
C LEU A 151 -8.84 0.97 -7.86
N PRO A 152 -9.68 1.35 -8.85
CA PRO A 152 -9.19 1.94 -10.07
C PRO A 152 -8.37 3.21 -9.78
N ALA A 153 -7.30 3.43 -10.54
CA ALA A 153 -6.51 4.65 -10.42
C ALA A 153 -7.37 5.84 -10.84
N LYS A 154 -7.65 6.77 -9.92
CA LYS A 154 -8.24 8.05 -10.31
C LYS A 154 -7.23 8.78 -11.21
N GLY A 155 -7.63 9.05 -12.47
CA GLY A 155 -6.96 10.05 -13.31
C GLY A 155 -5.64 9.65 -13.98
N ARG A 156 -5.32 8.37 -14.15
CA ARG A 156 -4.26 8.00 -15.08
C ARG A 156 -4.88 7.80 -16.46
N PRO A 157 -4.52 8.61 -17.49
CA PRO A 157 -4.82 8.22 -18.86
C PRO A 157 -4.21 6.84 -19.09
N ARG A 158 -4.99 5.91 -19.61
CA ARG A 158 -4.50 4.61 -20.08
C ARG A 158 -3.39 4.92 -21.09
N PRO A 159 -2.17 4.34 -20.98
CA PRO A 159 -1.16 4.58 -22.00
C PRO A 159 -1.75 4.20 -23.36
N ALA A 160 -1.80 5.15 -24.27
CA ALA A 160 -2.20 4.93 -25.63
C ALA A 160 -1.24 3.89 -26.22
N GLY A 161 -1.72 2.67 -26.49
CA GLY A 161 -0.90 1.59 -27.02
C GLY A 161 -1.12 0.20 -26.43
N ALA A 162 -2.03 0.03 -25.47
CA ALA A 162 -2.28 -1.31 -24.90
C ALA A 162 -3.31 -2.17 -25.66
N ASP A 163 -3.82 -1.69 -26.79
CA ASP A 163 -4.87 -2.37 -27.56
C ASP A 163 -4.38 -2.93 -28.91
N THR A 164 -3.07 -3.04 -29.12
CA THR A 164 -2.51 -3.67 -30.33
C THR A 164 -1.71 -4.90 -29.94
N GLU A 165 -2.41 -6.01 -29.75
CA GLU A 165 -1.93 -7.38 -30.01
C GLU A 165 -2.95 -8.40 -29.52
N ALA A 166 -4.05 -8.48 -30.25
CA ALA A 166 -4.92 -9.66 -30.26
C ALA A 166 -5.60 -9.78 -31.63
N THR A 167 -4.76 -9.83 -32.68
CA THR A 167 -5.24 -10.32 -33.98
C THR A 167 -4.25 -11.39 -34.40
N GLY A 168 -4.60 -12.63 -34.08
CA GLY A 168 -3.92 -13.80 -34.61
C GLY A 168 -4.09 -13.86 -36.13
N PRO A 169 -3.09 -14.38 -36.88
CA PRO A 169 -3.23 -14.53 -38.32
C PRO A 169 -4.22 -15.63 -38.64
N ALA A 170 -5.28 -15.23 -39.35
CA ALA A 170 -6.21 -16.12 -39.97
C ALA A 170 -5.48 -16.97 -41.01
N ALA A 171 -5.83 -18.25 -41.01
CA ALA A 171 -5.49 -19.23 -41.99
C ALA A 171 -5.74 -18.74 -43.44
N LEU A 172 -4.72 -18.86 -44.26
CA LEU A 172 -4.91 -18.94 -45.73
C LEU A 172 -4.59 -20.36 -46.14
N ALA A 173 -5.68 -21.08 -46.43
CA ALA A 173 -5.66 -22.32 -47.15
C ALA A 173 -5.70 -22.02 -48.67
N GLY A 174 -4.93 -22.77 -49.43
CA GLY A 174 -5.39 -23.20 -50.73
C GLY A 174 -4.67 -22.66 -51.97
N GLN A 175 -4.17 -23.60 -52.69
CA GLN A 175 -4.16 -23.86 -54.13
C GLN A 175 -2.75 -23.82 -54.76
N ASP A 176 -2.25 -25.00 -55.04
CA ASP A 176 -2.46 -25.81 -56.28
C ASP A 176 -1.58 -25.38 -57.46
N GLY A 177 -0.89 -26.36 -58.10
CA GLY A 177 -0.24 -26.22 -59.40
C GLY A 177 1.21 -26.69 -59.40
N GLY A 178 1.49 -27.94 -59.54
CA GLY A 178 1.88 -28.73 -60.68
C GLY A 178 3.19 -28.26 -61.34
N ASP A 179 4.24 -29.06 -61.34
CA ASP A 179 4.84 -29.70 -62.48
C ASP A 179 6.16 -30.38 -62.10
N GLU A 180 6.28 -31.62 -62.39
CA GLU A 180 7.50 -32.42 -62.58
C GLU A 180 8.03 -32.19 -64.01
N PRO A 181 9.15 -32.78 -64.51
CA PRO A 181 10.26 -33.56 -63.95
C PRO A 181 11.65 -33.22 -64.51
N GLY A 182 12.69 -33.93 -64.07
CA GLY A 182 14.00 -34.02 -64.79
C GLY A 182 15.14 -34.37 -63.86
N ASP A 183 15.40 -35.60 -63.63
CA ASP A 183 16.40 -36.53 -64.11
C ASP A 183 17.82 -35.94 -64.17
N HIS A 184 18.76 -36.45 -63.38
CA HIS A 184 20.05 -36.97 -63.74
C HIS A 184 20.92 -37.31 -62.51
N THR A 185 21.16 -38.59 -62.29
CA THR A 185 22.38 -39.19 -61.73
C THR A 185 23.44 -39.27 -62.84
N PRO A 186 24.76 -39.66 -62.65
CA PRO A 186 25.46 -40.17 -61.48
C PRO A 186 26.88 -39.52 -61.31
N ASP A 187 27.55 -39.70 -60.18
CA ASP A 187 28.77 -40.48 -59.90
C ASP A 187 29.08 -40.38 -58.42
#